data_2bed0a5a70003f4eab28f76febc401ed
#
_entry.id   2bed0a5a70003f4eab28f76febc401ed
#
_cell.length_a   1.000
_cell.length_b   1.000
_cell.length_c   1.000
_cell.angle_alpha   90.00
_cell.angle_beta   90.00
_cell.angle_gamma   90.00
#
_symmetry.space_group_name_H-M   'P 1'
#
loop_
_entity.id
_entity.type
_entity.pdbx_description
1 polymer ?
#
loop_
_entity_poly.entity_id
_entity_poly.type
_entity_poly.pdbx_seq_one_letter_code
_entity_poly.pdbx_strand_id
1 'polypeptide(L)'
;MAKGDIVLITFPFTNLSGSKLRPAVVLADTSLDVTVCFVTTQIGWQENTDVLLIPSSINGLRKQSLIRTSKIATLDRTLAMGLLGKLSKQDIDNLDKQLKILLQLP
;
A
#
# COMPACT_ATOMS: atom_id res chain seq x y z
N MET A 1 12.39 5.18 3.79
CA MET A 1 11.36 4.42 3.03
C MET A 1 11.46 4.78 1.57
N ALA A 2 11.35 3.80 0.71
CA ALA A 2 11.44 4.01 -0.74
C ALA A 2 10.13 3.57 -1.40
N LYS A 3 9.84 4.13 -2.58
CA LYS A 3 8.69 3.69 -3.38
C LYS A 3 8.73 2.18 -3.58
N GLY A 4 7.61 1.53 -3.35
CA GLY A 4 7.49 0.08 -3.46
C GLY A 4 7.71 -0.67 -2.16
N ASP A 5 8.21 -0.02 -1.12
CA ASP A 5 8.28 -0.65 0.20
C ASP A 5 6.87 -0.92 0.71
N ILE A 6 6.69 -2.06 1.37
CA ILE A 6 5.45 -2.40 2.05
C ILE A 6 5.66 -2.21 3.53
N VAL A 7 4.95 -1.26 4.11
CA VAL A 7 5.10 -0.87 5.51
C VAL A 7 3.81 -1.11 6.27
N LEU A 8 3.92 -1.22 7.59
CA LEU A 8 2.77 -1.29 8.47
C LEU A 8 2.45 0.11 8.95
N ILE A 9 1.23 0.55 8.72
CA ILE A 9 0.75 1.86 9.12
C ILE A 9 -0.19 1.71 10.30
N THR A 10 0.05 2.47 11.37
CA THR A 10 -0.90 2.61 12.45
C THR A 10 -2.02 3.51 11.98
N PHE A 11 -3.20 2.94 11.83
CA PHE A 11 -4.35 3.67 11.33
C PHE A 11 -5.31 3.96 12.50
N PRO A 12 -5.53 5.23 12.85
CA PRO A 12 -6.52 5.56 13.86
C PRO A 12 -7.91 5.38 13.29
N PHE A 13 -8.75 4.63 13.99
CA PHE A 13 -10.15 4.49 13.63
C PHE A 13 -10.98 5.57 14.32
N THR A 14 -12.06 5.97 13.67
CA THR A 14 -12.98 6.96 14.23
C THR A 14 -13.81 6.39 15.37
N ASN A 15 -13.92 5.07 15.49
CA ASN A 15 -14.53 4.46 16.66
C ASN A 15 -13.51 4.33 17.79
N LEU A 16 -13.98 4.19 19.01
CA LEU A 16 -13.12 4.17 20.19
C LEU A 16 -12.35 2.86 20.41
N SER A 17 -12.31 1.99 19.42
CA SER A 17 -11.64 0.68 19.54
C SER A 17 -10.12 0.76 19.38
N GLY A 18 -9.53 1.94 19.23
CA GLY A 18 -8.10 2.13 19.18
C GLY A 18 -7.54 2.18 17.76
N SER A 19 -6.27 1.79 17.61
CA SER A 19 -5.58 1.78 16.35
C SER A 19 -5.33 0.35 15.88
N LYS A 20 -5.16 0.18 14.56
CA LYS A 20 -4.86 -1.12 13.96
C LYS A 20 -3.76 -0.95 12.93
N LEU A 21 -2.81 -1.89 12.92
CA LEU A 21 -1.77 -1.93 11.90
C LEU A 21 -2.33 -2.48 10.61
N ARG A 22 -2.08 -1.77 9.51
CA ARG A 22 -2.47 -2.21 8.17
C ARG A 22 -1.29 -2.08 7.22
N PRO A 23 -1.11 -3.03 6.31
CA PRO A 23 -0.07 -2.90 5.31
C PRO A 23 -0.42 -1.84 4.28
N ALA A 24 0.60 -1.16 3.78
CA ALA A 24 0.45 -0.16 2.74
C ALA A 24 1.72 -0.10 1.91
N VAL A 25 1.57 0.23 0.63
CA VAL A 25 2.69 0.38 -0.29
C VAL A 25 3.08 1.85 -0.35
N VAL A 26 4.36 2.13 -0.14
CA VAL A 26 4.88 3.49 -0.21
C VAL A 26 4.92 3.96 -1.67
N LEU A 27 4.32 5.10 -1.93
CA LEU A 27 4.39 5.79 -3.22
C LEU A 27 5.44 6.90 -3.20
N ALA A 28 5.52 7.64 -2.11
CA ALA A 28 6.45 8.74 -1.96
C ALA A 28 6.81 8.95 -0.49
N ASP A 29 8.06 9.30 -0.24
CA ASP A 29 8.58 9.66 1.08
C ASP A 29 9.08 11.10 0.98
N THR A 30 8.43 12.02 1.70
CA THR A 30 8.72 13.44 1.61
C THR A 30 9.40 13.98 2.86
N SER A 31 10.07 13.15 3.61
CA SER A 31 10.80 13.44 4.86
C SER A 31 9.92 13.69 6.08
N LEU A 32 8.81 14.37 5.97
CA LEU A 32 7.85 14.57 7.07
C LEU A 32 6.64 13.66 6.95
N ASP A 33 6.25 13.37 5.72
CA ASP A 33 5.08 12.58 5.40
C ASP A 33 5.44 11.39 4.53
N VAL A 34 4.53 10.44 4.47
CA VAL A 34 4.60 9.32 3.55
C VAL A 34 3.27 9.20 2.83
N THR A 35 3.32 9.09 1.51
CA THR A 35 2.12 8.84 0.69
C THR A 35 2.07 7.36 0.35
N VAL A 36 0.95 6.73 0.64
CA VAL A 36 0.79 5.28 0.52
C VAL A 36 -0.50 4.90 -0.19
N CYS A 37 -0.52 3.69 -0.76
CA CYS A 37 -1.75 2.97 -1.15
C CYS A 37 -1.99 1.85 -0.16
N PHE A 38 -3.22 1.69 0.31
CA PHE A 38 -3.53 0.62 1.25
C PHE A 38 -3.62 -0.74 0.57
N VAL A 39 -3.30 -1.77 1.33
CA VAL A 39 -3.33 -3.16 0.90
C VAL A 39 -4.39 -3.88 1.73
N THR A 40 -5.20 -4.71 1.06
CA THR A 40 -6.25 -5.49 1.72
C THR A 40 -6.16 -6.96 1.33
N THR A 41 -6.55 -7.84 2.25
CA THR A 41 -6.72 -9.27 1.95
C THR A 41 -8.14 -9.58 1.46
N GLN A 42 -9.02 -8.60 1.37
CA GLN A 42 -10.40 -8.76 0.90
C GLN A 42 -10.43 -8.76 -0.63
N ILE A 43 -10.02 -9.87 -1.23
CA ILE A 43 -9.86 -9.97 -2.69
C ILE A 43 -11.18 -10.15 -3.44
N GLY A 44 -12.28 -10.44 -2.74
CA GLY A 44 -13.60 -10.63 -3.36
C GLY A 44 -14.21 -9.34 -3.94
N TRP A 45 -13.68 -8.18 -3.59
CA TRP A 45 -14.18 -6.87 -4.03
C TRP A 45 -13.17 -6.15 -4.92
N GLN A 46 -12.44 -6.91 -5.73
CA GLN A 46 -11.41 -6.35 -6.60
C GLN A 46 -12.00 -5.33 -7.58
N GLU A 47 -11.39 -4.15 -7.62
CA GLU A 47 -11.71 -3.10 -8.59
C GLU A 47 -10.72 -3.16 -9.76
N ASN A 48 -11.08 -2.49 -10.89
CA ASN A 48 -10.26 -2.52 -12.10
C ASN A 48 -8.87 -1.92 -11.90
N THR A 49 -8.72 -0.99 -10.95
CA THR A 49 -7.45 -0.32 -10.68
C THR A 49 -6.64 -1.00 -9.58
N ASP A 50 -7.14 -2.06 -8.99
CA ASP A 50 -6.40 -2.80 -7.98
C ASP A 50 -5.27 -3.62 -8.60
N VAL A 51 -4.22 -3.86 -7.81
CA VAL A 51 -3.10 -4.71 -8.20
C VAL A 51 -3.08 -5.94 -7.29
N LEU A 52 -3.20 -7.12 -7.90
CA LEU A 52 -3.13 -8.37 -7.14
C LEU A 52 -1.67 -8.68 -6.78
N LEU A 53 -1.44 -8.98 -5.50
CA LEU A 53 -0.14 -9.41 -4.99
C LEU A 53 -0.21 -10.86 -4.54
N ILE A 54 0.74 -11.65 -5.02
CA ILE A 54 0.91 -13.04 -4.61
C ILE A 54 2.00 -13.06 -3.52
N PRO A 55 1.77 -13.74 -2.39
CA PRO A 55 2.77 -13.81 -1.34
C PRO A 55 4.13 -14.30 -1.84
N SER A 56 5.18 -13.65 -1.39
CA SER A 56 6.56 -14.01 -1.73
C SER A 56 7.49 -13.68 -0.56
N SER A 57 8.71 -14.22 -0.62
CA SER A 57 9.72 -13.87 0.37
C SER A 57 10.15 -12.40 0.27
N ILE A 58 9.93 -11.77 -0.88
CA ILE A 58 10.31 -10.37 -1.10
C ILE A 58 9.28 -9.44 -0.48
N ASN A 59 7.98 -9.69 -0.70
CA ASN A 59 6.93 -8.79 -0.23
C ASN A 59 6.49 -9.04 1.22
N GLY A 60 6.84 -10.18 1.79
CA GLY A 60 6.53 -10.48 3.19
C GLY A 60 5.06 -10.71 3.49
N LEU A 61 4.22 -10.82 2.47
CA LEU A 61 2.79 -11.08 2.66
C LEU A 61 2.54 -12.55 2.92
N ARG A 62 1.50 -12.85 3.70
CA ARG A 62 1.11 -14.23 4.03
C ARG A 62 -0.06 -14.72 3.18
N LYS A 63 -0.86 -13.80 2.64
CA LYS A 63 -2.05 -14.11 1.85
C LYS A 63 -2.05 -13.28 0.58
N GLN A 64 -2.76 -13.77 -0.44
CA GLN A 64 -3.08 -12.95 -1.59
C GLN A 64 -3.72 -11.65 -1.14
N SER A 65 -3.30 -10.56 -1.72
CA SER A 65 -3.71 -9.23 -1.31
C SER A 65 -3.92 -8.35 -2.54
N LEU A 66 -4.63 -7.24 -2.34
CA LEU A 66 -4.82 -6.23 -3.38
C LEU A 66 -4.21 -4.92 -2.91
N ILE A 67 -3.42 -4.28 -3.79
CA ILE A 67 -3.11 -2.87 -3.61
C ILE A 67 -4.32 -2.09 -4.09
N ARG A 68 -4.93 -1.33 -3.20
CA ARG A 68 -6.08 -0.48 -3.55
C ARG A 68 -5.55 0.87 -4.02
N THR A 69 -5.30 1.01 -5.33
CA THR A 69 -4.71 2.24 -5.86
C THR A 69 -5.61 3.46 -5.65
N SER A 70 -6.92 3.25 -5.53
CA SER A 70 -7.86 4.32 -5.23
C SER A 70 -7.85 4.75 -3.76
N LYS A 71 -7.19 4.01 -2.89
CA LYS A 71 -7.08 4.33 -1.46
C LYS A 71 -5.69 4.88 -1.16
N ILE A 72 -5.46 6.11 -1.61
CA ILE A 72 -4.22 6.83 -1.40
C ILE A 72 -4.38 7.73 -0.18
N ALA A 73 -3.37 7.75 0.68
CA ALA A 73 -3.35 8.66 1.82
C ALA A 73 -1.94 9.18 2.02
N THR A 74 -1.85 10.44 2.44
CA THR A 74 -0.59 11.03 2.89
C THR A 74 -0.68 11.20 4.39
N LEU A 75 0.26 10.58 5.09
CA LEU A 75 0.23 10.45 6.54
C LEU A 75 1.54 10.92 7.11
N ASP A 76 1.51 11.31 8.40
CA ASP A 76 2.73 11.61 9.14
C ASP A 76 3.63 10.38 9.11
N ARG A 77 4.90 10.60 8.83
CA ARG A 77 5.88 9.52 8.68
C ARG A 77 6.02 8.66 9.93
N THR A 78 5.75 9.23 11.11
CA THR A 78 5.82 8.51 12.38
C THR A 78 4.76 7.40 12.50
N LEU A 79 3.73 7.41 11.66
CA LEU A 79 2.72 6.36 11.64
C LEU A 79 3.19 5.09 10.92
N ALA A 80 4.31 5.14 10.21
CA ALA A 80 4.92 3.95 9.59
C ALA A 80 5.72 3.19 10.65
N MET A 81 5.22 2.04 11.08
CA MET A 81 5.72 1.33 12.25
C MET A 81 6.68 0.18 11.94
N GLY A 82 6.85 -0.18 10.69
CA GLY A 82 7.77 -1.26 10.35
C GLY A 82 7.75 -1.59 8.87
N LEU A 83 8.81 -2.23 8.42
CA LEU A 83 8.95 -2.69 7.03
C LEU A 83 8.56 -4.16 6.96
N LEU A 84 7.56 -4.47 6.13
CA LEU A 84 7.12 -5.84 5.91
C LEU A 84 7.89 -6.51 4.77
N GLY A 85 8.15 -5.75 3.72
CA GLY A 85 8.84 -6.21 2.52
C GLY A 85 8.81 -5.14 1.46
N LYS A 86 8.96 -5.55 0.20
CA LYS A 86 8.91 -4.62 -0.92
C LYS A 86 8.32 -5.29 -2.15
N LEU A 87 7.81 -4.48 -3.07
CA LEU A 87 7.30 -4.96 -4.34
C LEU A 87 8.46 -5.41 -5.24
N SER A 88 8.21 -6.44 -6.04
CA SER A 88 9.08 -6.79 -7.16
C SER A 88 9.01 -5.70 -8.23
N LYS A 89 9.97 -5.71 -9.17
CA LYS A 89 9.94 -4.77 -10.29
C LYS A 89 8.64 -4.92 -11.09
N GLN A 90 8.19 -6.16 -11.31
CA GLN A 90 6.95 -6.43 -12.03
C GLN A 90 5.74 -5.81 -11.31
N ASP A 91 5.68 -5.94 -9.99
CA ASP A 91 4.58 -5.39 -9.21
C ASP A 91 4.62 -3.86 -9.19
N ILE A 92 5.81 -3.26 -9.17
CA ILE A 92 5.95 -1.81 -9.30
C ILE A 92 5.45 -1.34 -10.67
N ASP A 93 5.80 -2.05 -11.74
CA ASP A 93 5.33 -1.71 -13.08
C ASP A 93 3.81 -1.78 -13.17
N ASN A 94 3.21 -2.81 -12.58
CA ASN A 94 1.76 -2.95 -12.51
C ASN A 94 1.12 -1.82 -11.70
N LEU A 95 1.73 -1.47 -10.58
CA LEU A 95 1.26 -0.37 -9.74
C LEU A 95 1.28 0.96 -10.51
N ASP A 96 2.39 1.25 -11.18
CA ASP A 96 2.54 2.48 -11.94
C ASP A 96 1.52 2.56 -13.07
N LYS A 97 1.29 1.44 -13.76
CA LYS A 97 0.28 1.37 -14.82
C LYS A 97 -1.11 1.71 -14.29
N GLN A 98 -1.50 1.12 -13.17
CA GLN A 98 -2.81 1.36 -12.59
C GLN A 98 -2.94 2.78 -12.03
N LEU A 99 -1.89 3.33 -11.45
CA LEU A 99 -1.90 4.72 -10.99
C LEU A 99 -2.06 5.70 -12.14
N LYS A 100 -1.40 5.45 -13.28
CA LYS A 100 -1.57 6.28 -14.47
C LYS A 100 -3.02 6.27 -14.95
N ILE A 101 -3.65 5.12 -14.94
CA ILE A 101 -5.05 4.98 -15.35
C ILE A 101 -5.95 5.72 -14.34
N LEU A 102 -5.77 5.48 -13.06
CA LEU A 102 -6.58 6.09 -12.01
C LEU A 102 -6.49 7.62 -12.05
N LEU A 103 -5.27 8.13 -12.16
CA LEU A 103 -4.98 9.57 -12.10
C LEU A 103 -5.04 10.24 -13.47
N GLN A 104 -5.32 9.48 -14.51
CA GLN A 104 -5.40 9.96 -15.91
C GLN A 104 -4.12 10.68 -16.34
N LEU A 105 -2.98 10.07 -15.99
CA LEU A 105 -1.67 10.58 -16.39
C LEU A 105 -1.29 10.04 -17.77
N PRO A 106 -0.54 10.83 -18.57
CA PRO A 106 -0.06 10.38 -19.88
C PRO A 106 0.95 9.24 -19.81
#